data_7d4684dd8a180615923ca17df6df6772
#
_entry.id   7d4684dd8a180615923ca17df6df6772
#
_cell.length_a   1.000
_cell.length_b   1.000
_cell.length_c   1.000
_cell.angle_alpha   90.00
_cell.angle_beta   90.00
_cell.angle_gamma   90.00
#
_symmetry.space_group_name_H-M   'P 1'
#
loop_
_entity.id
_entity.type
_entity.pdbx_description
1 polymer ?
#
loop_
_entity_poly.entity_id
_entity_poly.type
_entity_poly.pdbx_seq_one_letter_code
_entity_poly.pdbx_strand_id
1 'polypeptide(L)' 'MFKNAPDLLTRKQCQDLLHISKSKMLDLIHEGYIPARIIAGSFRIEKSDLIEFVENSVYWS' A
#
# COMPACT_ATOMS: atom_id res chain seq x y z
N MET A 1 -13.15 -2.62 -5.16
CA MET A 1 -11.83 -1.99 -5.36
C MET A 1 -10.76 -3.08 -5.33
N PHE A 2 -9.92 -3.13 -6.35
CA PHE A 2 -8.82 -4.11 -6.47
C PHE A 2 -9.26 -5.58 -6.40
N LYS A 3 -10.37 -5.91 -7.02
CA LYS A 3 -10.96 -7.26 -6.95
C LYS A 3 -10.00 -8.37 -7.38
N ASN A 4 -9.14 -8.08 -8.36
CA ASN A 4 -8.22 -9.08 -8.90
C ASN A 4 -6.87 -9.10 -8.18
N ALA A 5 -6.68 -8.25 -7.19
CA ALA A 5 -5.44 -8.21 -6.42
C ALA A 5 -5.48 -9.27 -5.31
N PRO A 6 -4.33 -9.88 -4.98
CA PRO A 6 -4.27 -10.82 -3.86
C PRO A 6 -4.51 -10.12 -2.54
N ASP A 7 -4.89 -10.88 -1.51
CA ASP A 7 -5.17 -10.34 -0.19
C ASP A 7 -3.93 -9.76 0.49
N LEU A 8 -2.76 -10.27 0.16
CA LEU A 8 -1.49 -9.77 0.67
C LEU A 8 -0.65 -9.27 -0.51
N LEU A 9 -0.28 -8.00 -0.45
CA LEU A 9 0.38 -7.31 -1.55
C LEU A 9 1.84 -7.00 -1.24
N THR A 10 2.67 -7.00 -2.29
CA THR A 10 4.02 -6.47 -2.17
C THR A 10 3.98 -4.96 -2.26
N ARG A 11 5.08 -4.30 -1.83
CA ARG A 11 5.23 -2.85 -2.01
C ARG A 11 5.04 -2.45 -3.47
N LYS A 12 5.64 -3.20 -4.38
CA LYS A 12 5.56 -2.87 -5.80
C LYS A 12 4.15 -3.01 -6.34
N GLN A 13 3.43 -4.04 -5.91
CA GLN A 13 2.03 -4.19 -6.31
C GLN A 13 1.18 -3.01 -5.86
N CYS A 14 1.41 -2.53 -4.65
CA CYS A 14 0.72 -1.34 -4.15
C CYS A 14 1.05 -0.10 -4.98
N GLN A 15 2.33 0.08 -5.34
CA GLN A 15 2.74 1.18 -6.20
C GLN A 15 2.00 1.16 -7.54
N ASP A 16 1.91 -0.03 -8.13
CA ASP A 16 1.25 -0.18 -9.42
C ASP A 16 -0.24 0.10 -9.32
N LEU A 17 -0.88 -0.36 -8.26
CA LEU A 17 -2.31 -0.13 -8.05
C LEU A 17 -2.62 1.34 -7.80
N LEU A 18 -1.75 2.04 -7.07
CA LEU A 18 -1.94 3.45 -6.75
C LEU A 18 -1.34 4.39 -7.79
N HIS A 19 -0.57 3.85 -8.73
CA HIS A 19 0.13 4.64 -9.75
C HIS A 19 1.06 5.69 -9.15
N ILE A 20 1.86 5.29 -8.17
CA ILE A 20 2.80 6.18 -7.49
C ILE A 20 4.23 5.65 -7.60
N SER A 21 5.20 6.50 -7.31
CA SER A 21 6.61 6.14 -7.33
C SER A 21 7.00 5.31 -6.11
N LYS A 22 8.14 4.65 -6.20
CA LYS A 22 8.71 3.90 -5.07
C LYS A 22 8.95 4.81 -3.86
N SER A 23 9.52 6.00 -4.10
CA SER A 23 9.78 6.95 -3.02
C SER A 23 8.49 7.33 -2.29
N LYS A 24 7.43 7.61 -3.04
CA LYS A 24 6.16 7.97 -2.46
C LYS A 24 5.57 6.82 -1.64
N MET A 25 5.65 5.60 -2.18
CA MET A 25 5.16 4.43 -1.48
C MET A 25 5.91 4.21 -0.16
N LEU A 26 7.23 4.33 -0.18
CA LEU A 26 8.03 4.18 1.03
C LEU A 26 7.70 5.28 2.05
N ASP A 27 7.47 6.51 1.61
CA ASP A 27 7.05 7.58 2.50
C ASP A 27 5.72 7.26 3.19
N LEU A 28 4.75 6.73 2.45
CA LEU A 28 3.46 6.36 3.03
C LEU A 28 3.60 5.28 4.09
N ILE A 29 4.50 4.33 3.87
CA ILE A 29 4.76 3.26 4.85
C ILE A 29 5.49 3.82 6.06
N HIS A 30 6.56 4.59 5.85
CA HIS A 30 7.38 5.10 6.95
C HIS A 30 6.65 6.12 7.81
N GLU A 31 5.76 6.88 7.23
CA GLU A 31 4.98 7.87 7.98
C GLU A 31 3.72 7.28 8.63
N GLY A 32 3.47 5.99 8.41
CA GLY A 32 2.38 5.30 9.07
C GLY A 32 1.01 5.44 8.42
N TYR A 33 0.95 5.98 7.21
CA TYR A 33 -0.33 6.08 6.49
C TYR A 33 -0.83 4.71 6.03
N ILE A 34 0.08 3.82 5.66
CA ILE A 34 -0.25 2.47 5.22
C ILE A 34 0.50 1.49 6.11
N PRO A 35 -0.21 0.67 6.91
CA PRO A 35 0.45 -0.36 7.71
C PRO A 35 1.13 -1.39 6.82
N ALA A 36 2.34 -1.78 7.18
CA ALA A 36 3.08 -2.77 6.42
C ALA A 36 3.82 -3.70 7.36
N ARG A 37 3.96 -4.94 6.95
CA ARG A 37 4.72 -5.96 7.67
C ARG A 37 5.97 -6.30 6.89
N ILE A 38 7.02 -6.71 7.59
CA ILE A 38 8.22 -7.21 6.93
C ILE A 38 8.21 -8.71 7.05
N ILE A 39 8.10 -9.39 5.93
CA ILE A 39 8.08 -10.85 5.85
C ILE A 39 9.20 -11.27 4.91
N ALA A 40 10.13 -12.07 5.41
CA ALA A 40 11.27 -12.54 4.61
C ALA A 40 12.05 -11.39 3.96
N GLY A 41 12.22 -10.29 4.69
CA GLY A 41 13.00 -9.15 4.23
C GLY A 41 12.27 -8.21 3.25
N SER A 42 11.00 -8.43 3.02
CA SER A 42 10.21 -7.60 2.09
C SER A 42 8.96 -7.06 2.76
N PHE A 43 8.57 -5.86 2.36
CA PHE A 43 7.30 -5.29 2.82
C PHE A 43 6.13 -6.07 2.25
N ARG A 44 5.12 -6.31 3.11
CA ARG A 44 3.84 -6.91 2.71
C ARG A 44 2.73 -6.06 3.29
N ILE A 45 1.75 -5.74 2.46
CA ILE A 45 0.63 -4.87 2.83
C ILE A 45 -0.66 -5.65 2.60
N GLU A 46 -1.54 -5.66 3.60
CA GLU A 46 -2.85 -6.29 3.43
C GLU A 46 -3.71 -5.44 2.49
N LYS A 47 -4.39 -6.08 1.57
CA LYS A 47 -5.25 -5.39 0.62
C LYS A 47 -6.30 -4.53 1.33
N SER A 48 -6.87 -5.04 2.43
CA SER A 48 -7.84 -4.28 3.21
C SER A 48 -7.27 -2.97 3.75
N ASP A 49 -6.00 -2.98 4.16
CA ASP A 49 -5.33 -1.76 4.64
C ASP A 49 -5.12 -0.76 3.51
N LEU A 50 -4.79 -1.25 2.33
CA LEU A 50 -4.62 -0.39 1.17
C LEU A 50 -5.95 0.25 0.77
N ILE A 51 -7.02 -0.54 0.75
CA ILE A 51 -8.36 -0.04 0.45
C ILE A 51 -8.77 1.02 1.46
N GLU A 52 -8.57 0.75 2.74
CA GLU A 52 -8.89 1.72 3.79
C GLU A 52 -8.13 3.03 3.60
N PHE A 53 -6.86 2.96 3.26
CA PHE A 53 -6.07 4.15 2.98
C PHE A 53 -6.69 4.97 1.85
N VAL A 54 -7.03 4.33 0.74
CA VAL A 54 -7.60 5.01 -0.42
C VAL A 54 -8.95 5.65 -0.08
N GLU A 55 -9.80 4.90 0.63
CA GLU A 55 -11.15 5.37 0.95
C GLU A 55 -11.17 6.52 1.95
N ASN A 56 -10.22 6.55 2.87
CA ASN A 56 -10.18 7.53 3.95
C ASN A 56 -9.12 8.61 3.76
N SER A 57 -8.41 8.61 2.66
CA SER A 57 -7.26 9.48 2.50
C SER A 57 -7.64 10.88 2.05
N VAL A 58 -7.29 11.89 2.85
CA VAL A 58 -7.30 13.29 2.42
C VAL A 58 -6.02 13.64 1.67
N TYR A 59 -5.04 12.77 1.78
CA TYR A 59 -3.75 12.90 1.13
C TYR A 59 -3.87 12.76 -0.40
N TRP A 60 -4.93 12.11 -0.83
CA TRP A 60 -5.12 11.66 -2.20
C TRP A 60 -6.06 12.54 -3.03
N SER A 61 -6.52 13.58 -2.46
CA SER A 61 -7.50 14.46 -3.11
C SER A 61 -7.02 15.11 -4.41
#